data_027ed1b645daf724d024d86aa7d0fc3b
#
_entry.id   027ed1b645daf724d024d86aa7d0fc3b
#
_cell.length_a   1.000
_cell.length_b   1.000
_cell.length_c   1.000
_cell.angle_alpha   90.00
_cell.angle_beta   90.00
_cell.angle_gamma   90.00
#
_symmetry.space_group_name_H-M   'P 1'
#
loop_
_entity.id
_entity.type
_entity.pdbx_description
1 polymer ?
#
loop_
_entity_poly.entity_id
_entity_poly.type
_entity_poly.pdbx_seq_one_letter_code
_entity_poly.pdbx_strand_id
1 'polypeptide(L)'
;MIFTVRDLGFEIGPFLLEGWWALAARAVCAAVIVFAGLLVGWLLRRKIFPALQARSWHFAATPILLRSLQSPLARMAFYSGLYLALTSLPWAIPGLTKFLFTAYKIATTLLLCQGLYNASEVADLLLASCSPEIRSNKTLRSLLDTTYKVLVIVLGVATCAQIVGFPIGSIVAGAGLVGLTISLAAQESASNLFSGIVILLDKPFSIGDWITVGNVEGEVIDINFRSTRIRSMDHSVVIITNSQICASTVQNAALRTMRPYKFTLGVTYGTTRAQLEKLMVDLQAMLDNSPYTNKGTNIVRLTSFGDSSINILISAYLTTNVYATFLQQQNDLNLNIMDVMKADGVDFAFPSTSVYIEKN
;
A
#
# COMPACT_ATOMS: atom_id res chain seq x y z
N MET A 1 -40.81 52.85 12.52
CA MET A 1 -41.26 53.01 11.14
C MET A 1 -42.44 52.04 10.96
N ILE A 2 -43.65 52.51 11.00
CA ILE A 2 -44.88 51.70 10.83
C ILE A 2 -45.01 51.52 9.30
N PHE A 3 -44.67 50.35 8.79
CA PHE A 3 -44.97 50.02 7.39
C PHE A 3 -46.46 49.96 7.20
N THR A 4 -47.01 50.86 6.42
CA THR A 4 -48.39 50.79 6.00
C THR A 4 -48.53 49.71 4.92
N VAL A 5 -49.64 48.97 4.91
CA VAL A 5 -49.91 47.89 3.95
C VAL A 5 -49.82 48.35 2.47
N ARG A 6 -49.78 49.65 2.24
CA ARG A 6 -49.64 50.28 0.93
C ARG A 6 -48.22 50.17 0.31
N ASP A 7 -47.18 50.00 1.14
CA ASP A 7 -45.83 49.99 0.67
C ASP A 7 -45.32 48.56 0.26
N LEU A 8 -46.21 47.57 0.29
CA LEU A 8 -45.99 46.21 -0.07
C LEU A 8 -46.38 45.91 -1.52
N GLY A 9 -45.70 46.50 -2.49
CA GLY A 9 -45.87 46.14 -3.90
C GLY A 9 -45.35 44.72 -4.21
N PHE A 10 -46.04 43.97 -5.04
CA PHE A 10 -45.62 42.67 -5.56
C PHE A 10 -45.88 42.60 -7.06
N GLU A 11 -44.83 42.38 -7.87
CA GLU A 11 -44.91 42.29 -9.33
C GLU A 11 -45.12 40.83 -9.77
N ILE A 12 -46.17 40.59 -10.55
CA ILE A 12 -46.35 39.32 -11.27
C ILE A 12 -46.45 39.70 -12.76
N GLY A 13 -45.34 39.62 -13.46
CA GLY A 13 -45.29 40.07 -14.86
C GLY A 13 -45.62 41.55 -14.98
N PRO A 14 -46.56 41.97 -15.86
CA PRO A 14 -46.94 43.36 -16.04
C PRO A 14 -47.91 43.93 -14.96
N PHE A 15 -48.32 43.13 -13.97
CA PHE A 15 -49.29 43.53 -12.96
C PHE A 15 -48.63 43.86 -11.63
N LEU A 16 -48.79 45.11 -11.14
CA LEU A 16 -48.44 45.54 -9.79
C LEU A 16 -49.63 45.27 -8.88
N LEU A 17 -49.48 44.42 -7.89
CA LEU A 17 -50.43 44.17 -6.84
C LEU A 17 -50.08 44.98 -5.59
N GLU A 18 -50.98 45.84 -5.12
CA GLU A 18 -50.77 46.67 -3.94
C GLU A 18 -51.67 46.23 -2.77
N GLY A 19 -51.17 46.45 -1.55
CA GLY A 19 -51.94 46.23 -0.34
C GLY A 19 -52.15 44.75 0.02
N TRP A 20 -53.41 44.41 0.44
CA TRP A 20 -53.76 43.05 0.89
C TRP A 20 -53.60 41.98 -0.20
N TRP A 21 -53.78 42.32 -1.47
CA TRP A 21 -53.66 41.43 -2.59
C TRP A 21 -52.18 41.00 -2.81
N ALA A 22 -51.25 41.93 -2.55
CA ALA A 22 -49.83 41.60 -2.61
C ALA A 22 -49.42 40.63 -1.49
N LEU A 23 -49.95 40.77 -0.30
CA LEU A 23 -49.74 39.83 0.81
C LEU A 23 -50.33 38.45 0.50
N ALA A 24 -51.55 38.42 -0.05
CA ALA A 24 -52.19 37.17 -0.45
C ALA A 24 -51.42 36.46 -1.56
N ALA A 25 -50.92 37.17 -2.57
CA ALA A 25 -50.09 36.62 -3.65
C ALA A 25 -48.76 36.03 -3.13
N ARG A 26 -48.08 36.75 -2.21
CA ARG A 26 -46.85 36.24 -1.57
C ARG A 26 -47.12 35.00 -0.72
N ALA A 27 -48.22 34.97 0.04
CA ALA A 27 -48.61 33.79 0.82
C ALA A 27 -48.87 32.55 -0.09
N VAL A 28 -49.55 32.77 -1.22
CA VAL A 28 -49.78 31.71 -2.21
C VAL A 28 -48.46 31.24 -2.82
N CYS A 29 -47.58 32.16 -3.22
CA CYS A 29 -46.26 31.80 -3.73
C CYS A 29 -45.45 31.02 -2.68
N ALA A 30 -45.47 31.45 -1.42
CA ALA A 30 -44.77 30.70 -0.34
C ALA A 30 -45.35 29.29 -0.17
N ALA A 31 -46.68 29.15 -0.21
CA ALA A 31 -47.35 27.84 -0.14
C ALA A 31 -46.96 26.93 -1.33
N VAL A 32 -46.89 27.50 -2.54
CA VAL A 32 -46.46 26.77 -3.75
C VAL A 32 -44.97 26.31 -3.62
N ILE A 33 -44.10 27.17 -3.09
CA ILE A 33 -42.68 26.83 -2.88
C ILE A 33 -42.52 25.69 -1.84
N VAL A 34 -43.28 25.74 -0.72
CA VAL A 34 -43.28 24.65 0.27
C VAL A 34 -43.80 23.36 -0.35
N PHE A 35 -44.88 23.43 -1.12
CA PHE A 35 -45.46 22.29 -1.81
C PHE A 35 -44.46 21.70 -2.83
N ALA A 36 -43.76 22.53 -3.60
CA ALA A 36 -42.72 22.14 -4.52
C ALA A 36 -41.55 21.43 -3.77
N GLY A 37 -41.11 21.97 -2.63
CA GLY A 37 -40.12 21.34 -1.78
C GLY A 37 -40.55 19.96 -1.26
N LEU A 38 -41.80 19.82 -0.82
CA LEU A 38 -42.38 18.54 -0.41
C LEU A 38 -42.47 17.56 -1.59
N LEU A 39 -42.90 18.02 -2.75
CA LEU A 39 -43.03 17.23 -3.96
C LEU A 39 -41.65 16.72 -4.44
N VAL A 40 -40.65 17.59 -4.44
CA VAL A 40 -39.24 17.19 -4.76
C VAL A 40 -38.72 16.17 -3.74
N GLY A 41 -38.93 16.40 -2.44
CA GLY A 41 -38.53 15.45 -1.39
C GLY A 41 -39.24 14.11 -1.54
N TRP A 42 -40.55 14.10 -1.88
CA TRP A 42 -41.33 12.90 -2.15
C TRP A 42 -40.81 12.14 -3.41
N LEU A 43 -40.54 12.90 -4.51
CA LEU A 43 -40.01 12.36 -5.75
C LEU A 43 -38.61 11.74 -5.53
N LEU A 44 -37.72 12.42 -4.81
CA LEU A 44 -36.43 11.90 -4.42
C LEU A 44 -36.62 10.58 -3.68
N ARG A 45 -37.43 10.56 -2.63
CA ARG A 45 -37.60 9.39 -1.77
C ARG A 45 -38.28 8.20 -2.47
N ARG A 46 -39.32 8.46 -3.29
CA ARG A 46 -40.15 7.38 -3.86
C ARG A 46 -39.81 6.96 -5.28
N LYS A 47 -39.20 7.85 -6.08
CA LYS A 47 -38.90 7.53 -7.50
C LYS A 47 -37.45 7.56 -7.82
N ILE A 48 -36.71 8.63 -7.48
CA ILE A 48 -35.35 8.82 -7.95
C ILE A 48 -34.38 7.86 -7.26
N PHE A 49 -34.37 7.86 -5.92
CA PHE A 49 -33.45 6.98 -5.18
C PHE A 49 -33.70 5.49 -5.42
N PRO A 50 -34.96 4.97 -5.40
CA PRO A 50 -35.20 3.57 -5.73
C PRO A 50 -34.81 3.20 -7.15
N ALA A 51 -35.05 4.08 -8.13
CA ALA A 51 -34.64 3.86 -9.52
C ALA A 51 -33.08 3.82 -9.66
N LEU A 52 -32.39 4.70 -8.95
CA LEU A 52 -30.92 4.69 -8.90
C LEU A 52 -30.37 3.45 -8.18
N GLN A 53 -31.02 2.98 -7.12
CA GLN A 53 -30.63 1.76 -6.40
C GLN A 53 -30.89 0.49 -7.22
N ALA A 54 -31.92 0.49 -8.06
CA ALA A 54 -32.22 -0.65 -8.94
C ALA A 54 -31.28 -0.78 -10.13
N ARG A 55 -30.48 0.26 -10.43
CA ARG A 55 -29.48 0.22 -11.50
C ARG A 55 -28.26 -0.55 -11.04
N SER A 56 -27.72 -1.44 -11.90
CA SER A 56 -26.49 -2.15 -11.62
C SER A 56 -25.29 -1.18 -11.61
N TRP A 57 -24.64 -1.06 -10.46
CA TRP A 57 -23.45 -0.22 -10.30
C TRP A 57 -22.21 -1.11 -10.21
N HIS A 58 -21.12 -0.67 -10.83
CA HIS A 58 -19.84 -1.37 -10.77
C HIS A 58 -19.22 -1.38 -9.37
N PHE A 59 -19.58 -0.39 -8.53
CA PHE A 59 -19.09 -0.27 -7.16
C PHE A 59 -20.15 -0.71 -6.15
N ALA A 60 -19.83 -1.73 -5.35
CA ALA A 60 -20.73 -2.27 -4.32
C ALA A 60 -21.14 -1.25 -3.23
N ALA A 61 -20.34 -0.18 -3.03
CA ALA A 61 -20.61 0.89 -2.06
C ALA A 61 -21.73 1.85 -2.51
N THR A 62 -22.03 1.96 -3.81
CA THR A 62 -22.98 2.93 -4.36
C THR A 62 -24.41 2.74 -3.82
N PRO A 63 -25.02 1.54 -3.76
CA PRO A 63 -26.36 1.36 -3.24
C PRO A 63 -26.48 1.70 -1.75
N ILE A 64 -25.44 1.48 -0.95
CA ILE A 64 -25.42 1.82 0.47
C ILE A 64 -25.39 3.35 0.65
N LEU A 65 -24.51 4.04 -0.09
CA LEU A 65 -24.46 5.51 -0.08
C LEU A 65 -25.80 6.11 -0.50
N LEU A 66 -26.40 5.60 -1.57
CA LEU A 66 -27.71 6.06 -2.02
C LEU A 66 -28.80 5.85 -0.96
N ARG A 67 -28.79 4.72 -0.26
CA ARG A 67 -29.73 4.42 0.82
C ARG A 67 -29.53 5.34 2.02
N SER A 68 -28.30 5.58 2.42
CA SER A 68 -27.94 6.44 3.56
C SER A 68 -28.31 7.90 3.33
N LEU A 69 -28.16 8.40 2.09
CA LEU A 69 -28.43 9.78 1.70
C LEU A 69 -29.90 10.02 1.34
N GLN A 70 -30.68 8.99 1.03
CA GLN A 70 -32.08 9.11 0.60
C GLN A 70 -32.95 9.94 1.54
N SER A 71 -32.93 9.62 2.83
CA SER A 71 -33.74 10.30 3.84
C SER A 71 -33.25 11.73 4.16
N PRO A 72 -31.93 11.96 4.36
CA PRO A 72 -31.40 13.31 4.56
C PRO A 72 -31.66 14.25 3.39
N LEU A 73 -31.38 13.84 2.15
CA LEU A 73 -31.54 14.69 0.97
C LEU A 73 -33.02 15.03 0.69
N ALA A 74 -33.91 14.06 0.91
CA ALA A 74 -35.36 14.35 0.80
C ALA A 74 -35.86 15.40 1.84
N ARG A 75 -35.33 15.33 3.07
CA ARG A 75 -35.64 16.35 4.11
C ARG A 75 -34.96 17.69 3.80
N MET A 76 -33.74 17.68 3.24
CA MET A 76 -33.09 18.93 2.81
C MET A 76 -33.90 19.65 1.75
N ALA A 77 -34.53 18.96 0.77
CA ALA A 77 -35.38 19.56 -0.22
C ALA A 77 -36.59 20.26 0.44
N PHE A 78 -37.21 19.65 1.46
CA PHE A 78 -38.28 20.26 2.23
C PHE A 78 -37.82 21.51 3.00
N TYR A 79 -36.68 21.42 3.76
CA TYR A 79 -36.16 22.56 4.51
C TYR A 79 -35.72 23.72 3.60
N SER A 80 -35.18 23.41 2.40
CA SER A 80 -34.87 24.42 1.39
C SER A 80 -36.13 25.13 0.88
N GLY A 81 -37.19 24.37 0.58
CA GLY A 81 -38.48 24.93 0.22
C GLY A 81 -39.08 25.81 1.33
N LEU A 82 -39.01 25.34 2.58
CA LEU A 82 -39.50 26.10 3.74
C LEU A 82 -38.70 27.41 3.94
N TYR A 83 -37.39 27.36 3.83
CA TYR A 83 -36.53 28.54 3.92
C TYR A 83 -36.85 29.55 2.83
N LEU A 84 -36.97 29.13 1.57
CA LEU A 84 -37.33 30.01 0.44
C LEU A 84 -38.74 30.62 0.62
N ALA A 85 -39.67 29.84 1.10
CA ALA A 85 -41.04 30.33 1.39
C ALA A 85 -41.03 31.39 2.50
N LEU A 86 -40.32 31.15 3.60
CA LEU A 86 -40.19 32.09 4.71
C LEU A 86 -39.48 33.39 4.29
N THR A 87 -38.48 33.33 3.43
CA THR A 87 -37.77 34.51 2.93
C THR A 87 -38.56 35.28 1.87
N SER A 88 -39.57 34.70 1.21
CA SER A 88 -40.44 35.38 0.27
C SER A 88 -41.50 36.26 0.95
N LEU A 89 -41.74 36.08 2.26
CA LEU A 89 -42.70 36.89 3.04
C LEU A 89 -42.03 38.17 3.54
N PRO A 90 -42.75 39.30 3.57
CA PRO A 90 -42.23 40.59 4.02
C PRO A 90 -42.16 40.65 5.56
N TRP A 91 -41.04 40.26 6.12
CA TRP A 91 -40.84 40.31 7.56
C TRP A 91 -40.37 41.71 7.99
N ALA A 92 -41.14 42.32 8.89
CA ALA A 92 -40.82 43.64 9.45
C ALA A 92 -39.75 43.58 10.57
N ILE A 93 -39.30 42.38 11.00
CA ILE A 93 -38.42 42.20 12.14
C ILE A 93 -36.96 42.20 11.66
N PRO A 94 -36.14 43.22 12.04
CA PRO A 94 -34.73 43.24 11.72
C PRO A 94 -34.02 42.04 12.34
N GLY A 95 -33.19 41.33 11.53
CA GLY A 95 -32.43 40.17 11.97
C GLY A 95 -33.13 38.82 11.80
N LEU A 96 -34.47 38.76 11.57
CA LEU A 96 -35.17 37.48 11.36
C LEU A 96 -34.62 36.73 10.13
N THR A 97 -34.32 37.42 9.06
CA THR A 97 -33.74 36.82 7.85
C THR A 97 -32.34 36.20 8.11
N LYS A 98 -31.52 36.87 8.92
CA LYS A 98 -30.23 36.28 9.36
C LYS A 98 -30.44 35.05 10.22
N PHE A 99 -31.36 35.08 11.17
CA PHE A 99 -31.69 33.95 12.02
C PHE A 99 -32.20 32.77 11.18
N LEU A 100 -33.13 32.98 10.27
CA LEU A 100 -33.66 31.94 9.37
C LEU A 100 -32.58 31.36 8.50
N PHE A 101 -31.63 32.15 7.98
CA PHE A 101 -30.51 31.68 7.20
C PHE A 101 -29.58 30.84 8.02
N THR A 102 -29.25 31.24 9.24
CA THR A 102 -28.39 30.48 10.16
C THR A 102 -29.05 29.16 10.54
N ALA A 103 -30.35 29.19 10.90
CA ALA A 103 -31.12 27.99 11.22
C ALA A 103 -31.18 27.00 10.05
N TYR A 104 -31.39 27.51 8.83
CA TYR A 104 -31.35 26.69 7.61
C TYR A 104 -30.01 26.04 7.38
N LYS A 105 -28.89 26.79 7.52
CA LYS A 105 -27.54 26.25 7.39
C LYS A 105 -27.26 25.14 8.42
N ILE A 106 -27.66 25.36 9.68
CA ILE A 106 -27.49 24.35 10.74
C ILE A 106 -28.33 23.11 10.42
N ALA A 107 -29.59 23.26 10.03
CA ALA A 107 -30.46 22.14 9.69
C ALA A 107 -29.90 21.31 8.51
N THR A 108 -29.44 21.98 7.45
CA THR A 108 -28.84 21.29 6.28
C THR A 108 -27.52 20.58 6.64
N THR A 109 -26.67 21.19 7.46
CA THR A 109 -25.42 20.58 7.97
C THR A 109 -25.74 19.34 8.79
N LEU A 110 -26.69 19.41 9.73
CA LEU A 110 -27.07 18.24 10.55
C LEU A 110 -27.66 17.11 9.70
N LEU A 111 -28.43 17.41 8.66
CA LEU A 111 -28.96 16.41 7.74
C LEU A 111 -27.88 15.76 6.91
N LEU A 112 -26.87 16.52 6.44
CA LEU A 112 -25.70 15.97 5.75
C LEU A 112 -24.88 15.07 6.69
N CYS A 113 -24.61 15.54 7.91
CA CYS A 113 -23.93 14.73 8.92
C CYS A 113 -24.71 13.45 9.24
N GLN A 114 -26.05 13.50 9.32
CA GLN A 114 -26.88 12.31 9.50
C GLN A 114 -26.75 11.34 8.31
N GLY A 115 -26.70 11.86 7.08
CA GLY A 115 -26.47 11.03 5.89
C GLY A 115 -25.13 10.34 5.91
N LEU A 116 -24.08 11.09 6.24
CA LEU A 116 -22.71 10.54 6.40
C LEU A 116 -22.64 9.55 7.56
N TYR A 117 -23.23 9.87 8.71
CA TYR A 117 -23.27 8.96 9.85
C TYR A 117 -23.90 7.59 9.51
N ASN A 118 -25.01 7.61 8.77
CA ASN A 118 -25.67 6.40 8.31
C ASN A 118 -24.89 5.66 7.20
N ALA A 119 -23.96 6.34 6.54
CA ALA A 119 -23.11 5.74 5.51
C ALA A 119 -21.94 4.92 6.07
N SER A 120 -21.83 4.77 7.39
CA SER A 120 -20.75 3.98 8.03
C SER A 120 -20.70 2.52 7.56
N GLU A 121 -21.83 1.94 7.11
CA GLU A 121 -21.87 0.61 6.48
C GLU A 121 -21.00 0.49 5.22
N VAL A 122 -20.63 1.61 4.59
CA VAL A 122 -19.68 1.63 3.45
C VAL A 122 -18.27 1.22 3.89
N ALA A 123 -17.85 1.63 5.09
CA ALA A 123 -16.57 1.21 5.66
C ALA A 123 -16.51 -0.31 5.84
N ASP A 124 -17.62 -0.92 6.27
CA ASP A 124 -17.75 -2.37 6.38
C ASP A 124 -17.57 -3.11 5.04
N LEU A 125 -18.07 -2.51 3.96
CA LEU A 125 -17.98 -3.07 2.62
C LEU A 125 -16.56 -2.97 2.06
N LEU A 126 -15.85 -1.86 2.33
CA LEU A 126 -14.45 -1.69 1.97
C LEU A 126 -13.58 -2.72 2.71
N LEU A 127 -13.86 -2.97 3.99
CA LEU A 127 -13.20 -4.02 4.77
C LEU A 127 -13.56 -5.43 4.29
N ALA A 128 -14.79 -5.63 3.80
CA ALA A 128 -15.23 -6.92 3.26
C ALA A 128 -14.51 -7.30 1.95
N SER A 129 -13.94 -6.34 1.23
CA SER A 129 -13.10 -6.59 0.05
C SER A 129 -11.65 -6.95 0.42
N CYS A 130 -11.26 -6.78 1.68
CA CYS A 130 -9.98 -7.24 2.22
C CYS A 130 -10.04 -8.74 2.56
N SER A 131 -8.99 -9.28 3.19
CA SER A 131 -8.90 -10.71 3.50
C SER A 131 -10.07 -11.23 4.35
N PRO A 132 -10.45 -12.52 4.22
CA PRO A 132 -11.52 -13.14 5.02
C PRO A 132 -11.31 -13.03 6.54
N GLU A 133 -10.06 -13.00 6.97
CA GLU A 133 -9.67 -12.89 8.39
C GLU A 133 -10.01 -11.51 8.97
N ILE A 134 -9.80 -10.44 8.20
CA ILE A 134 -10.17 -9.07 8.57
C ILE A 134 -11.68 -8.94 8.65
N ARG A 135 -12.40 -9.56 7.72
CA ARG A 135 -13.86 -9.56 7.68
C ARG A 135 -14.49 -10.22 8.91
N SER A 136 -13.88 -11.26 9.44
CA SER A 136 -14.37 -12.00 10.61
C SER A 136 -14.12 -11.28 11.94
N ASN A 137 -13.20 -10.30 11.96
CA ASN A 137 -12.79 -9.61 13.19
C ASN A 137 -13.80 -8.50 13.57
N LYS A 138 -14.77 -8.87 14.42
CA LYS A 138 -15.82 -7.95 14.91
C LYS A 138 -15.27 -6.74 15.65
N THR A 139 -14.14 -6.88 16.35
CA THR A 139 -13.52 -5.79 17.11
C THR A 139 -12.95 -4.73 16.20
N LEU A 140 -12.21 -5.13 15.15
CA LEU A 140 -11.65 -4.20 14.17
C LEU A 140 -12.74 -3.42 13.44
N ARG A 141 -13.79 -4.12 13.04
CA ARG A 141 -14.97 -3.53 12.39
C ARG A 141 -15.65 -2.48 13.28
N SER A 142 -15.88 -2.83 14.55
CA SER A 142 -16.48 -1.90 15.53
C SER A 142 -15.61 -0.68 15.79
N LEU A 143 -14.29 -0.84 15.86
CA LEU A 143 -13.34 0.27 16.04
C LEU A 143 -13.40 1.25 14.86
N LEU A 144 -13.40 0.75 13.62
CA LEU A 144 -13.44 1.59 12.42
C LEU A 144 -14.78 2.30 12.28
N ASP A 145 -15.89 1.61 12.52
CA ASP A 145 -17.23 2.21 12.51
C ASP A 145 -17.36 3.32 13.57
N THR A 146 -16.89 3.05 14.78
CA THR A 146 -16.90 4.04 15.87
C THR A 146 -16.03 5.25 15.55
N THR A 147 -14.81 5.02 15.04
CA THR A 147 -13.87 6.10 14.67
C THR A 147 -14.45 6.96 13.56
N TYR A 148 -15.04 6.36 12.53
CA TYR A 148 -15.73 7.08 11.46
C TYR A 148 -16.90 7.93 11.99
N LYS A 149 -17.76 7.37 12.83
CA LYS A 149 -18.91 8.07 13.43
C LYS A 149 -18.48 9.24 14.30
N VAL A 150 -17.45 9.05 15.13
CA VAL A 150 -16.88 10.13 15.94
C VAL A 150 -16.34 11.26 15.06
N LEU A 151 -15.62 10.93 13.98
CA LEU A 151 -15.09 11.92 13.04
C LEU A 151 -16.22 12.74 12.41
N VAL A 152 -17.32 12.10 11.94
CA VAL A 152 -18.47 12.77 11.36
C VAL A 152 -19.13 13.69 12.38
N ILE A 153 -19.30 13.25 13.63
CA ILE A 153 -19.89 14.09 14.70
C ILE A 153 -18.99 15.30 14.98
N VAL A 154 -17.68 15.12 15.13
CA VAL A 154 -16.74 16.22 15.40
C VAL A 154 -16.76 17.26 14.28
N LEU A 155 -16.73 16.82 13.03
CA LEU A 155 -16.83 17.71 11.86
C LEU A 155 -18.18 18.44 11.81
N GLY A 156 -19.28 17.75 12.12
CA GLY A 156 -20.61 18.33 12.17
C GLY A 156 -20.74 19.42 13.25
N VAL A 157 -20.26 19.13 14.45
CA VAL A 157 -20.26 20.10 15.57
C VAL A 157 -19.37 21.31 15.23
N ALA A 158 -18.17 21.10 14.69
CA ALA A 158 -17.29 22.17 14.29
C ALA A 158 -17.93 23.08 13.22
N THR A 159 -18.55 22.48 12.19
CA THR A 159 -19.25 23.24 11.13
C THR A 159 -20.43 24.02 11.70
N CYS A 160 -21.23 23.44 12.59
CA CYS A 160 -22.33 24.13 13.25
C CYS A 160 -21.83 25.29 14.12
N ALA A 161 -20.75 25.11 14.87
CA ALA A 161 -20.13 26.16 15.67
C ALA A 161 -19.65 27.34 14.79
N GLN A 162 -19.06 27.04 13.63
CA GLN A 162 -18.63 28.04 12.66
C GLN A 162 -19.83 28.83 12.10
N ILE A 163 -20.93 28.19 11.81
CA ILE A 163 -22.18 28.84 11.30
C ILE A 163 -22.75 29.83 12.33
N VAL A 164 -22.62 29.52 13.62
CA VAL A 164 -23.06 30.42 14.72
C VAL A 164 -22.07 31.56 14.95
N GLY A 165 -20.86 31.48 14.38
CA GLY A 165 -19.88 32.56 14.48
C GLY A 165 -18.75 32.29 15.50
N PHE A 166 -18.64 31.08 16.03
CA PHE A 166 -17.51 30.72 16.89
C PHE A 166 -16.21 30.66 16.06
N PRO A 167 -15.10 31.25 16.56
CA PRO A 167 -13.80 31.19 15.88
C PRO A 167 -13.19 29.79 16.03
N ILE A 168 -13.49 28.87 15.10
CA ILE A 168 -12.98 27.49 15.13
C ILE A 168 -11.52 27.37 14.65
N GLY A 169 -10.91 28.46 14.15
CA GLY A 169 -9.54 28.43 13.58
C GLY A 169 -8.50 27.85 14.54
N SER A 170 -8.54 28.23 15.82
CA SER A 170 -7.65 27.70 16.85
C SER A 170 -7.89 26.21 17.15
N ILE A 171 -9.16 25.76 17.12
CA ILE A 171 -9.53 24.37 17.31
C ILE A 171 -9.03 23.52 16.14
N VAL A 172 -9.21 24.00 14.90
CA VAL A 172 -8.73 23.34 13.69
C VAL A 172 -7.20 23.28 13.67
N ALA A 173 -6.52 24.37 14.07
CA ALA A 173 -5.06 24.38 14.19
C ALA A 173 -4.58 23.36 15.23
N GLY A 174 -5.22 23.30 16.40
CA GLY A 174 -4.89 22.31 17.44
C GLY A 174 -5.17 20.87 16.98
N ALA A 175 -6.30 20.62 16.32
CA ALA A 175 -6.61 19.31 15.72
C ALA A 175 -5.61 18.93 14.63
N GLY A 176 -5.11 19.90 13.85
CA GLY A 176 -4.05 19.69 12.87
C GLY A 176 -2.74 19.23 13.52
N LEU A 177 -2.36 19.81 14.66
CA LEU A 177 -1.18 19.38 15.42
C LEU A 177 -1.34 17.96 15.96
N VAL A 178 -2.50 17.63 16.52
CA VAL A 178 -2.81 16.25 16.94
C VAL A 178 -2.78 15.30 15.76
N GLY A 179 -3.34 15.70 14.60
CA GLY A 179 -3.29 14.92 13.36
C GLY A 179 -1.87 14.66 12.88
N LEU A 180 -0.99 15.66 12.96
CA LEU A 180 0.44 15.51 12.65
C LEU A 180 1.10 14.47 13.57
N THR A 181 0.85 14.56 14.88
CA THR A 181 1.41 13.60 15.85
C THR A 181 0.96 12.17 15.55
N ILE A 182 -0.32 11.97 15.26
CA ILE A 182 -0.87 10.65 14.89
C ILE A 182 -0.26 10.17 13.57
N SER A 183 -0.09 11.07 12.58
CA SER A 183 0.51 10.75 11.29
C SER A 183 1.96 10.29 11.43
N LEU A 184 2.75 10.97 12.26
CA LEU A 184 4.12 10.57 12.57
C LEU A 184 4.17 9.22 13.28
N ALA A 185 3.27 8.98 14.23
CA ALA A 185 3.18 7.69 14.91
C ALA A 185 2.75 6.53 13.97
N ALA A 186 1.96 6.81 12.94
CA ALA A 186 1.50 5.83 11.95
C ALA A 186 2.45 5.65 10.75
N GLN A 187 3.50 6.48 10.63
CA GLN A 187 4.39 6.55 9.47
C GLN A 187 5.02 5.20 9.11
N GLU A 188 5.51 4.44 10.11
CA GLU A 188 6.12 3.13 9.87
C GLU A 188 5.11 2.12 9.32
N SER A 189 3.88 2.12 9.86
CA SER A 189 2.82 1.24 9.37
C SER A 189 2.44 1.56 7.93
N ALA A 190 2.32 2.83 7.59
CA ALA A 190 2.06 3.28 6.22
C ALA A 190 3.22 2.90 5.28
N SER A 191 4.47 3.11 5.70
CA SER A 191 5.66 2.72 4.94
C SER A 191 5.65 1.22 4.62
N ASN A 192 5.34 0.37 5.60
CA ASN A 192 5.26 -1.07 5.40
C ASN A 192 4.17 -1.47 4.38
N LEU A 193 3.01 -0.81 4.44
CA LEU A 193 1.92 -1.05 3.50
C LEU A 193 2.32 -0.68 2.05
N PHE A 194 2.89 0.53 1.86
CA PHE A 194 3.35 0.97 0.54
C PHE A 194 4.48 0.08 0.00
N SER A 195 5.44 -0.30 0.84
CA SER A 195 6.50 -1.24 0.47
C SER A 195 5.94 -2.61 0.07
N GLY A 196 4.91 -3.11 0.76
CA GLY A 196 4.22 -4.35 0.36
C GLY A 196 3.58 -4.24 -1.02
N ILE A 197 2.95 -3.11 -1.33
CA ILE A 197 2.38 -2.84 -2.66
C ILE A 197 3.49 -2.82 -3.72
N VAL A 198 4.61 -2.14 -3.46
CA VAL A 198 5.77 -2.09 -4.38
C VAL A 198 6.30 -3.50 -4.64
N ILE A 199 6.52 -4.33 -3.61
CA ILE A 199 6.97 -5.72 -3.77
C ILE A 199 6.03 -6.52 -4.67
N LEU A 200 4.70 -6.35 -4.50
CA LEU A 200 3.69 -7.07 -5.29
C LEU A 200 3.61 -6.59 -6.75
N LEU A 201 3.88 -5.32 -7.02
CA LEU A 201 3.84 -4.73 -8.36
C LEU A 201 5.14 -4.99 -9.14
N ASP A 202 6.28 -4.67 -8.54
CA ASP A 202 7.60 -4.77 -9.19
C ASP A 202 8.16 -6.20 -9.18
N LYS A 203 7.67 -7.06 -8.27
CA LYS A 203 8.03 -8.47 -8.12
C LYS A 203 9.54 -8.71 -8.15
N PRO A 204 10.34 -8.07 -7.31
CA PRO A 204 11.77 -8.34 -7.21
C PRO A 204 12.05 -9.80 -6.80
N PHE A 205 11.08 -10.42 -6.15
CA PHE A 205 11.03 -11.84 -5.83
C PHE A 205 9.56 -12.30 -5.74
N SER A 206 9.35 -13.60 -5.78
CA SER A 206 8.04 -14.25 -5.67
C SER A 206 8.03 -15.27 -4.53
N ILE A 207 6.85 -15.72 -4.13
CA ILE A 207 6.71 -16.85 -3.20
C ILE A 207 7.38 -18.09 -3.83
N GLY A 208 8.23 -18.79 -3.07
CA GLY A 208 9.05 -19.90 -3.50
C GLY A 208 10.46 -19.51 -3.93
N ASP A 209 10.76 -18.23 -4.12
CA ASP A 209 12.11 -17.79 -4.45
C ASP A 209 13.04 -17.88 -3.24
N TRP A 210 14.30 -18.28 -3.48
CA TRP A 210 15.37 -18.22 -2.51
C TRP A 210 16.02 -16.84 -2.57
N ILE A 211 15.90 -16.07 -1.50
CA ILE A 211 16.43 -14.70 -1.43
C ILE A 211 17.36 -14.50 -0.24
N THR A 212 18.23 -13.51 -0.37
CA THR A 212 19.03 -12.98 0.74
C THR A 212 18.68 -11.50 0.93
N VAL A 213 18.27 -11.12 2.13
CA VAL A 213 17.96 -9.75 2.53
C VAL A 213 18.77 -9.40 3.77
N GLY A 214 19.79 -8.55 3.61
CA GLY A 214 20.75 -8.29 4.69
C GLY A 214 21.43 -9.59 5.15
N ASN A 215 21.22 -9.97 6.40
CA ASN A 215 21.77 -11.20 6.99
C ASN A 215 20.80 -12.39 6.98
N VAL A 216 19.61 -12.23 6.41
CA VAL A 216 18.59 -13.29 6.35
C VAL A 216 18.61 -13.92 4.98
N GLU A 217 18.78 -15.24 4.93
CA GLU A 217 18.77 -16.04 3.72
C GLU A 217 17.74 -17.16 3.84
N GLY A 218 16.93 -17.37 2.80
CA GLY A 218 15.96 -18.46 2.77
C GLY A 218 14.91 -18.33 1.67
N GLU A 219 13.94 -19.23 1.72
CA GLU A 219 12.81 -19.30 0.80
C GLU A 219 11.67 -18.39 1.25
N VAL A 220 11.14 -17.59 0.33
CA VAL A 220 9.94 -16.76 0.56
C VAL A 220 8.71 -17.66 0.63
N ILE A 221 8.09 -17.76 1.80
CA ILE A 221 6.89 -18.60 2.00
C ILE A 221 5.59 -17.82 1.93
N ASP A 222 5.63 -16.50 2.22
CA ASP A 222 4.44 -15.67 2.24
C ASP A 222 4.80 -14.17 2.13
N ILE A 223 3.95 -13.40 1.44
CA ILE A 223 4.08 -11.94 1.30
C ILE A 223 2.76 -11.31 1.72
N ASN A 224 2.75 -10.68 2.91
CA ASN A 224 1.59 -10.00 3.46
C ASN A 224 1.69 -8.47 3.28
N PHE A 225 0.63 -7.74 3.59
CA PHE A 225 0.59 -6.27 3.48
C PHE A 225 1.70 -5.56 4.26
N ARG A 226 2.12 -6.07 5.41
CA ARG A 226 3.09 -5.43 6.29
C ARG A 226 4.45 -6.12 6.30
N SER A 227 4.49 -7.42 6.07
CA SER A 227 5.68 -8.24 6.28
C SER A 227 5.73 -9.41 5.32
N THR A 228 6.95 -9.81 4.98
CA THR A 228 7.27 -11.02 4.22
C THR A 228 7.84 -12.07 5.16
N ARG A 229 7.45 -13.33 4.96
CA ARG A 229 7.92 -14.48 5.74
C ARG A 229 8.92 -15.27 4.92
N ILE A 230 10.07 -15.54 5.51
CA ILE A 230 11.18 -16.27 4.89
C ILE A 230 11.48 -17.49 5.74
N ARG A 231 11.53 -18.67 5.13
CA ARG A 231 12.00 -19.90 5.77
C ARG A 231 13.50 -20.03 5.57
N SER A 232 14.25 -19.94 6.65
CA SER A 232 15.71 -20.09 6.61
C SER A 232 16.16 -21.55 6.49
N MET A 233 17.45 -21.79 6.32
CA MET A 233 18.02 -23.12 6.16
C MET A 233 17.77 -24.08 7.32
N ASP A 234 17.65 -23.56 8.56
CA ASP A 234 17.32 -24.32 9.77
C ASP A 234 15.82 -24.58 9.91
N HIS A 235 15.01 -24.30 8.87
CA HIS A 235 13.56 -24.38 8.84
C HIS A 235 12.81 -23.42 9.79
N SER A 236 13.51 -22.47 10.42
CA SER A 236 12.85 -21.40 11.17
C SER A 236 12.18 -20.42 10.21
N VAL A 237 11.12 -19.74 10.69
CA VAL A 237 10.42 -18.70 9.92
C VAL A 237 10.85 -17.34 10.43
N VAL A 238 11.53 -16.58 9.61
CA VAL A 238 11.91 -15.19 9.87
C VAL A 238 10.87 -14.26 9.26
N ILE A 239 10.40 -13.30 10.04
CA ILE A 239 9.42 -12.30 9.60
C ILE A 239 10.15 -10.97 9.47
N ILE A 240 10.21 -10.45 8.24
CA ILE A 240 10.84 -9.15 7.94
C ILE A 240 9.75 -8.18 7.49
N THR A 241 9.80 -6.94 7.98
CA THR A 241 8.88 -5.90 7.55
C THR A 241 9.14 -5.50 6.10
N ASN A 242 8.09 -5.21 5.34
CA ASN A 242 8.25 -4.89 3.91
C ASN A 242 9.08 -3.62 3.69
N SER A 243 8.96 -2.62 4.58
CA SER A 243 9.76 -1.40 4.52
C SER A 243 11.26 -1.70 4.68
N GLN A 244 11.61 -2.63 5.57
CA GLN A 244 12.99 -3.06 5.76
C GLN A 244 13.54 -3.80 4.53
N ILE A 245 12.72 -4.63 3.88
CA ILE A 245 13.11 -5.30 2.63
C ILE A 245 13.38 -4.27 1.53
N CYS A 246 12.47 -3.31 1.32
CA CYS A 246 12.64 -2.28 0.30
C CYS A 246 13.81 -1.34 0.57
N ALA A 247 14.19 -1.14 1.83
CA ALA A 247 15.36 -0.34 2.22
C ALA A 247 16.68 -1.12 2.13
N SER A 248 16.64 -2.45 1.97
CA SER A 248 17.80 -3.32 1.94
C SER A 248 18.14 -3.77 0.52
N THR A 249 19.39 -4.22 0.33
CA THR A 249 19.73 -4.93 -0.89
C THR A 249 19.10 -6.34 -0.86
N VAL A 250 18.36 -6.67 -1.90
CA VAL A 250 17.76 -8.00 -2.08
C VAL A 250 18.55 -8.75 -3.17
N GLN A 251 19.08 -9.91 -2.83
CA GLN A 251 19.69 -10.82 -3.79
C GLN A 251 18.74 -11.99 -4.02
N ASN A 252 18.20 -12.12 -5.24
CA ASN A 252 17.33 -13.23 -5.62
C ASN A 252 18.17 -14.36 -6.26
N ALA A 253 18.35 -15.45 -5.52
CA ALA A 253 19.09 -16.60 -5.98
C ALA A 253 18.29 -17.50 -6.94
N ALA A 254 16.97 -17.39 -6.97
CA ALA A 254 16.13 -18.13 -7.92
C ALA A 254 16.32 -17.64 -9.36
N LEU A 255 16.70 -16.37 -9.55
CA LEU A 255 17.01 -15.79 -10.86
C LEU A 255 18.42 -16.10 -11.34
N ARG A 256 19.21 -16.84 -10.57
CA ARG A 256 20.56 -17.25 -10.94
C ARG A 256 20.49 -18.23 -12.09
N THR A 257 21.25 -17.97 -13.16
CA THR A 257 21.33 -18.86 -14.33
C THR A 257 22.50 -19.84 -14.23
N MET A 258 23.54 -19.49 -13.46
CA MET A 258 24.79 -20.27 -13.30
C MET A 258 25.30 -20.13 -11.88
N ARG A 259 26.08 -21.14 -11.43
CA ARG A 259 26.74 -21.10 -10.13
C ARG A 259 28.24 -21.01 -10.31
N PRO A 260 28.96 -20.15 -9.60
CA PRO A 260 30.42 -20.08 -9.67
C PRO A 260 31.04 -21.30 -9.02
N TYR A 261 31.97 -21.94 -9.74
CA TYR A 261 32.88 -22.97 -9.27
C TYR A 261 34.26 -22.35 -9.29
N LYS A 262 34.73 -21.90 -8.14
CA LYS A 262 35.99 -21.16 -8.02
C LYS A 262 36.74 -21.57 -6.77
N PHE A 263 38.00 -22.00 -6.95
CA PHE A 263 38.87 -22.32 -5.84
C PHE A 263 40.35 -22.23 -6.28
N THR A 264 41.26 -22.35 -5.34
CA THR A 264 42.69 -22.36 -5.56
C THR A 264 43.22 -23.78 -5.37
N LEU A 265 43.83 -24.32 -6.42
CA LEU A 265 44.50 -25.59 -6.38
C LEU A 265 45.98 -25.37 -5.99
N GLY A 266 46.41 -25.94 -4.89
CA GLY A 266 47.81 -25.91 -4.44
C GLY A 266 48.58 -27.13 -4.94
N VAL A 267 49.68 -26.91 -5.66
CA VAL A 267 50.63 -27.95 -6.09
C VAL A 267 51.98 -27.78 -5.43
N THR A 268 52.77 -28.86 -5.33
CA THR A 268 54.05 -28.87 -4.63
C THR A 268 55.10 -27.99 -5.32
N TYR A 269 56.03 -27.40 -4.56
CA TYR A 269 57.17 -26.65 -5.10
C TYR A 269 58.17 -27.51 -5.90
N GLY A 270 58.10 -28.84 -5.78
CA GLY A 270 58.88 -29.77 -6.62
C GLY A 270 58.37 -29.84 -8.06
N THR A 271 57.23 -29.27 -8.38
CA THR A 271 56.64 -29.28 -9.72
C THR A 271 57.44 -28.39 -10.64
N THR A 272 57.93 -28.92 -11.74
CA THR A 272 58.73 -28.19 -12.74
C THR A 272 57.79 -27.22 -13.54
N ARG A 273 58.41 -26.23 -14.15
CA ARG A 273 57.67 -25.28 -15.03
C ARG A 273 56.94 -26.00 -16.17
N ALA A 274 57.59 -26.99 -16.80
CA ALA A 274 56.97 -27.75 -17.90
C ALA A 274 55.74 -28.53 -17.45
N GLN A 275 55.79 -29.14 -16.25
CA GLN A 275 54.63 -29.81 -15.66
C GLN A 275 53.49 -28.83 -15.31
N LEU A 276 53.84 -27.64 -14.78
CA LEU A 276 52.83 -26.62 -14.49
C LEU A 276 52.13 -26.12 -15.75
N GLU A 277 52.91 -25.83 -16.81
CA GLU A 277 52.36 -25.39 -18.09
C GLU A 277 51.45 -26.47 -18.68
N LYS A 278 51.86 -27.74 -18.67
CA LYS A 278 51.07 -28.87 -19.13
C LYS A 278 49.80 -29.03 -18.30
N LEU A 279 49.91 -29.07 -16.99
CA LEU A 279 48.76 -29.20 -16.06
C LEU A 279 47.69 -28.09 -16.30
N MET A 280 48.11 -26.82 -16.46
CA MET A 280 47.18 -25.73 -16.73
C MET A 280 46.48 -25.89 -18.08
N VAL A 281 47.15 -26.40 -19.10
CA VAL A 281 46.53 -26.67 -20.41
C VAL A 281 45.52 -27.82 -20.32
N ASP A 282 45.92 -28.93 -19.66
CA ASP A 282 45.08 -30.13 -19.54
C ASP A 282 43.84 -29.86 -18.64
N LEU A 283 44.00 -29.13 -17.55
CA LEU A 283 42.90 -28.69 -16.72
C LEU A 283 41.96 -27.72 -17.47
N GLN A 284 42.51 -26.77 -18.26
CA GLN A 284 41.70 -25.89 -19.10
C GLN A 284 40.90 -26.68 -20.12
N ALA A 285 41.55 -27.64 -20.80
CA ALA A 285 40.89 -28.51 -21.79
C ALA A 285 39.82 -29.40 -21.13
N MET A 286 40.05 -29.93 -19.94
CA MET A 286 39.09 -30.71 -19.18
C MET A 286 37.85 -29.90 -18.86
N LEU A 287 37.99 -28.63 -18.39
CA LEU A 287 36.87 -27.72 -18.12
C LEU A 287 36.13 -27.35 -19.40
N ASP A 288 36.86 -27.04 -20.50
CA ASP A 288 36.25 -26.62 -21.77
C ASP A 288 35.49 -27.75 -22.47
N ASN A 289 35.86 -29.00 -22.22
CA ASN A 289 35.18 -30.19 -22.73
C ASN A 289 34.09 -30.71 -21.78
N SER A 290 33.99 -30.18 -20.57
CA SER A 290 32.96 -30.60 -19.62
C SER A 290 31.56 -30.16 -20.10
N PRO A 291 30.54 -31.01 -19.99
CA PRO A 291 29.13 -30.63 -20.31
C PRO A 291 28.55 -29.73 -19.24
N TYR A 292 29.20 -29.57 -18.10
CA TYR A 292 28.67 -28.82 -16.95
C TYR A 292 29.05 -27.36 -16.96
N THR A 293 30.16 -27.00 -17.64
CA THR A 293 30.74 -25.66 -17.59
C THR A 293 30.24 -24.77 -18.75
N ASN A 294 30.16 -23.47 -18.49
CA ASN A 294 29.91 -22.49 -19.53
C ASN A 294 31.22 -22.21 -20.30
N LYS A 295 31.28 -22.71 -21.55
CA LYS A 295 32.44 -22.55 -22.43
C LYS A 295 32.77 -21.06 -22.63
N GLY A 296 34.04 -20.72 -22.51
CA GLY A 296 34.52 -19.34 -22.65
C GLY A 296 34.62 -18.55 -21.34
N THR A 297 34.12 -19.09 -20.23
CA THR A 297 34.27 -18.50 -18.88
C THR A 297 35.30 -19.22 -18.02
N ASN A 298 35.83 -20.34 -18.50
CA ASN A 298 36.76 -21.19 -17.76
C ASN A 298 38.16 -20.55 -17.72
N ILE A 299 38.76 -20.50 -16.56
CA ILE A 299 40.05 -19.89 -16.32
C ILE A 299 40.86 -20.83 -15.45
N VAL A 300 42.01 -21.23 -15.94
CA VAL A 300 43.05 -21.97 -15.18
C VAL A 300 44.35 -21.18 -15.30
N ARG A 301 44.82 -20.58 -14.21
CA ARG A 301 46.02 -19.73 -14.22
C ARG A 301 46.79 -19.83 -12.90
N LEU A 302 48.11 -19.81 -12.98
CA LEU A 302 48.99 -19.63 -11.82
C LEU A 302 48.80 -18.19 -11.31
N THR A 303 48.46 -18.04 -10.03
CA THR A 303 48.11 -16.74 -9.45
C THR A 303 49.06 -16.26 -8.36
N SER A 304 49.63 -17.18 -7.57
CA SER A 304 50.51 -16.82 -6.47
C SER A 304 51.34 -17.99 -6.00
N PHE A 305 52.35 -17.69 -5.18
CA PHE A 305 53.14 -18.65 -4.42
C PHE A 305 52.74 -18.51 -2.96
N GLY A 306 52.28 -19.60 -2.36
CA GLY A 306 51.93 -19.68 -0.94
C GLY A 306 53.05 -20.22 -0.09
N ASP A 307 52.84 -20.31 1.22
CA ASP A 307 53.88 -20.77 2.16
C ASP A 307 54.36 -22.19 1.88
N SER A 308 53.50 -23.06 1.35
CA SER A 308 53.82 -24.46 1.08
C SER A 308 53.32 -24.95 -0.30
N SER A 309 52.81 -24.03 -1.15
CA SER A 309 52.18 -24.39 -2.43
C SER A 309 52.38 -23.37 -3.53
N ILE A 310 52.44 -23.86 -4.76
CA ILE A 310 52.22 -23.04 -5.96
C ILE A 310 50.72 -23.02 -6.23
N ASN A 311 50.14 -21.84 -6.30
CA ASN A 311 48.70 -21.65 -6.32
C ASN A 311 48.17 -21.43 -7.75
N ILE A 312 47.31 -22.33 -8.21
CA ILE A 312 46.66 -22.29 -9.51
C ILE A 312 45.17 -21.95 -9.25
N LEU A 313 44.69 -20.84 -9.80
CA LEU A 313 43.27 -20.49 -9.78
C LEU A 313 42.53 -21.34 -10.79
N ILE A 314 41.48 -22.01 -10.34
CA ILE A 314 40.47 -22.67 -11.17
C ILE A 314 39.16 -21.90 -10.99
N SER A 315 38.62 -21.39 -12.09
CA SER A 315 37.36 -20.62 -12.08
C SER A 315 36.53 -21.01 -13.29
N ALA A 316 35.32 -21.47 -13.05
CA ALA A 316 34.32 -21.82 -14.05
C ALA A 316 32.91 -21.43 -13.55
N TYR A 317 31.95 -21.40 -14.46
CA TYR A 317 30.52 -21.26 -14.10
C TYR A 317 29.83 -22.56 -14.54
N LEU A 318 29.14 -23.21 -13.59
CA LEU A 318 28.31 -24.38 -13.85
C LEU A 318 26.91 -23.98 -14.27
N THR A 319 26.40 -24.60 -15.34
CA THR A 319 25.13 -24.26 -16.00
C THR A 319 23.92 -24.84 -15.27
N THR A 320 23.89 -24.74 -13.95
CA THR A 320 22.78 -25.19 -13.11
C THR A 320 22.43 -24.17 -12.04
N ASN A 321 21.15 -24.01 -11.74
CA ASN A 321 20.65 -23.25 -10.60
C ASN A 321 20.30 -24.14 -9.41
N VAL A 322 20.12 -25.44 -9.60
CA VAL A 322 19.76 -26.41 -8.55
C VAL A 322 21.00 -26.74 -7.72
N TYR A 323 20.91 -26.54 -6.41
CA TYR A 323 22.04 -26.71 -5.50
C TYR A 323 22.54 -28.15 -5.41
N ALA A 324 21.64 -29.12 -5.35
CA ALA A 324 22.03 -30.54 -5.30
C ALA A 324 22.77 -30.98 -6.58
N THR A 325 22.29 -30.55 -7.76
CA THR A 325 22.95 -30.80 -9.04
C THR A 325 24.31 -30.12 -9.12
N PHE A 326 24.42 -28.89 -8.60
CA PHE A 326 25.69 -28.18 -8.52
C PHE A 326 26.72 -28.95 -7.70
N LEU A 327 26.35 -29.45 -6.53
CA LEU A 327 27.26 -30.24 -5.69
C LEU A 327 27.71 -31.53 -6.38
N GLN A 328 26.81 -32.20 -7.10
CA GLN A 328 27.17 -33.40 -7.87
C GLN A 328 28.16 -33.07 -9.01
N GLN A 329 27.88 -32.03 -9.80
CA GLN A 329 28.79 -31.57 -10.86
C GLN A 329 30.13 -31.14 -10.32
N GLN A 330 30.15 -30.46 -9.16
CA GLN A 330 31.38 -30.08 -8.46
C GLN A 330 32.19 -31.32 -8.05
N ASN A 331 31.52 -32.34 -7.50
CA ASN A 331 32.18 -33.60 -7.14
C ASN A 331 32.84 -34.25 -8.36
N ASP A 332 32.11 -34.36 -9.47
CA ASP A 332 32.60 -34.98 -10.69
C ASP A 332 33.82 -34.22 -11.26
N LEU A 333 33.77 -32.89 -11.26
CA LEU A 333 34.90 -32.05 -11.68
C LEU A 333 36.08 -32.19 -10.76
N ASN A 334 35.88 -32.26 -9.44
CA ASN A 334 36.98 -32.48 -8.49
C ASN A 334 37.69 -33.84 -8.72
N LEU A 335 36.95 -34.90 -9.00
CA LEU A 335 37.50 -36.21 -9.33
C LEU A 335 38.31 -36.16 -10.65
N ASN A 336 37.76 -35.50 -11.68
CA ASN A 336 38.47 -35.32 -12.94
C ASN A 336 39.77 -34.51 -12.78
N ILE A 337 39.78 -33.49 -11.91
CA ILE A 337 41.02 -32.74 -11.58
C ILE A 337 42.05 -33.66 -10.95
N MET A 338 41.66 -34.55 -10.03
CA MET A 338 42.57 -35.54 -9.44
C MET A 338 43.17 -36.48 -10.51
N ASP A 339 42.35 -36.92 -11.47
CA ASP A 339 42.82 -37.79 -12.54
C ASP A 339 43.83 -37.08 -13.47
N VAL A 340 43.56 -35.80 -13.84
CA VAL A 340 44.50 -34.98 -14.64
C VAL A 340 45.80 -34.77 -13.90
N MET A 341 45.76 -34.39 -12.60
CA MET A 341 46.95 -34.21 -11.80
C MET A 341 47.83 -35.48 -11.74
N LYS A 342 47.16 -36.63 -11.52
CA LYS A 342 47.88 -37.94 -11.51
C LYS A 342 48.50 -38.27 -12.86
N ALA A 343 47.82 -37.99 -13.97
CA ALA A 343 48.31 -38.22 -15.33
C ALA A 343 49.51 -37.33 -15.65
N ASP A 344 49.55 -36.11 -15.13
CA ASP A 344 50.62 -35.14 -15.33
C ASP A 344 51.79 -35.31 -14.32
N GLY A 345 51.67 -36.25 -13.38
CA GLY A 345 52.68 -36.50 -12.36
C GLY A 345 52.89 -35.30 -11.42
N VAL A 346 51.80 -34.60 -11.10
CA VAL A 346 51.82 -33.46 -10.20
C VAL A 346 51.05 -33.79 -8.91
N ASP A 347 51.70 -33.53 -7.77
CA ASP A 347 51.11 -33.81 -6.45
C ASP A 347 50.46 -32.59 -5.83
N PHE A 348 49.43 -32.84 -5.03
CA PHE A 348 48.82 -31.81 -4.17
C PHE A 348 49.84 -31.34 -3.14
N ALA A 349 49.86 -30.04 -2.89
CA ALA A 349 50.65 -29.46 -1.83
C ALA A 349 50.13 -29.83 -0.44
N PHE A 350 51.03 -30.21 0.45
CA PHE A 350 50.73 -30.38 1.87
C PHE A 350 51.41 -29.28 2.67
N PRO A 351 50.90 -28.89 3.83
CA PRO A 351 51.62 -28.03 4.76
C PRO A 351 52.98 -28.61 5.09
N SER A 352 54.04 -27.88 4.76
CA SER A 352 55.42 -28.35 4.94
C SER A 352 56.15 -27.48 5.96
N THR A 353 56.88 -28.11 6.91
CA THR A 353 57.69 -27.41 7.90
C THR A 353 59.13 -27.91 7.78
N SER A 354 60.09 -27.01 7.62
CA SER A 354 61.51 -27.35 7.67
C SER A 354 61.97 -27.36 9.11
N VAL A 355 62.47 -28.51 9.56
CA VAL A 355 63.06 -28.67 10.91
C VAL A 355 64.57 -28.81 10.78
N TYR A 356 65.32 -27.87 11.34
CA TYR A 356 66.76 -27.92 11.44
C TYR A 356 67.14 -28.54 12.79
N ILE A 357 67.76 -29.70 12.78
CA ILE A 357 68.24 -30.38 13.98
C ILE A 357 69.75 -30.07 14.12
N GLU A 358 70.11 -29.22 15.09
CA GLU A 358 71.49 -29.04 15.49
C GLU A 358 71.93 -30.23 16.34
N LYS A 359 72.92 -30.95 15.85
CA LYS A 359 73.60 -31.97 16.67
C LYS A 359 74.66 -31.29 17.54
N ASN A 360 74.43 -31.23 18.85
CA ASN A 360 75.45 -30.87 19.83
C ASN A 360 76.59 -31.89 19.87
#